data_9d9460aeb976bc5d638fdee5baed748e
#
_entry.id   9d9460aeb976bc5d638fdee5baed748e
#
_cell.length_a   1.000
_cell.length_b   1.000
_cell.length_c   1.000
_cell.angle_alpha   90.00
_cell.angle_beta   90.00
_cell.angle_gamma   90.00
#
_symmetry.space_group_name_H-M   'P 1'
#
loop_
_entity.id
_entity.type
_entity.pdbx_description
1 polymer ?
#
loop_
_entity_poly.entity_id
_entity_poly.type
_entity_poly.pdbx_seq_one_letter_code
_entity_poly.pdbx_strand_id
1 'polypeptide(L)'
;EFFYQNLIDADAASNTLSWRWVAGLQTQGKKYITYRENIDRFTGGRFSFPDNFTLSDRQTDHYVYYEPNYQVLENNAAKSKNIGYMVVEDDLSFKNVMKDSPVLIQSESYNPFGQSENVKSFSDRALESALENCKKNISKNVSTFKWSNVEKINDWVIKNKIDEVEIISPTVGKFEKLIPSTFKKLDVKSSYFYHDWDKLFWKHADKGFFKLKKN
;
A
#
# COMPACT_ATOMS: atom_id res chain seq x y z
N GLU A 1 8.51 -5.21 -11.23
CA GLU A 1 9.57 -5.91 -10.46
C GLU A 1 10.61 -4.90 -9.97
N PHE A 2 11.39 -4.25 -10.84
CA PHE A 2 12.43 -3.27 -10.48
C PHE A 2 11.93 -2.15 -9.53
N PHE A 3 10.74 -1.63 -9.77
CA PHE A 3 10.10 -0.61 -8.93
C PHE A 3 9.95 -1.08 -7.48
N TYR A 4 9.38 -2.28 -7.29
CA TYR A 4 9.18 -2.83 -5.94
C TYR A 4 10.47 -3.25 -5.24
N GLN A 5 11.48 -3.62 -6.01
CA GLN A 5 12.77 -4.01 -5.44
C GLN A 5 13.57 -2.81 -4.91
N ASN A 6 13.36 -1.60 -5.48
CA ASN A 6 14.26 -0.48 -5.23
C ASN A 6 13.61 0.74 -4.55
N LEU A 7 12.28 0.82 -4.49
CA LEU A 7 11.59 1.92 -3.82
C LEU A 7 11.00 1.49 -2.49
N ILE A 8 11.24 2.27 -1.45
CA ILE A 8 10.82 2.00 -0.06
C ILE A 8 9.29 1.95 0.05
N ASP A 9 8.63 2.89 -0.59
CA ASP A 9 7.17 3.07 -0.58
C ASP A 9 6.51 2.65 -1.89
N ALA A 10 7.05 1.61 -2.54
CA ALA A 10 6.53 1.12 -3.79
C ALA A 10 5.05 0.70 -3.65
N ASP A 11 4.17 1.41 -4.34
CA ASP A 11 2.73 1.22 -4.38
C ASP A 11 2.25 0.92 -5.80
N ALA A 12 1.40 -0.10 -5.96
CA ALA A 12 0.94 -0.55 -7.28
C ALA A 12 0.07 0.49 -7.98
N ALA A 13 -0.80 1.18 -7.23
CA ALA A 13 -1.67 2.19 -7.77
C ALA A 13 -0.87 3.42 -8.21
N SER A 14 0.03 3.91 -7.37
CA SER A 14 0.91 5.04 -7.67
C SER A 14 1.79 4.77 -8.88
N ASN A 15 2.36 3.57 -8.98
CA ASN A 15 3.16 3.15 -10.14
C ASN A 15 2.32 3.15 -11.42
N THR A 16 1.13 2.56 -11.40
CA THR A 16 0.22 2.52 -12.55
C THR A 16 -0.20 3.92 -12.98
N LEU A 17 -0.57 4.78 -12.03
CA LEU A 17 -0.98 6.16 -12.31
C LEU A 17 0.17 6.98 -12.90
N SER A 18 1.40 6.79 -12.41
CA SER A 18 2.59 7.46 -12.93
C SER A 18 2.86 7.06 -14.39
N TRP A 19 2.76 5.78 -14.73
CA TRP A 19 2.92 5.32 -16.11
C TRP A 19 1.80 5.82 -17.03
N ARG A 20 0.56 5.86 -16.56
CA ARG A 20 -0.57 6.45 -17.29
C ARG A 20 -0.36 7.93 -17.57
N TRP A 21 0.20 8.66 -16.61
CA TRP A 21 0.54 10.07 -16.77
C TRP A 21 1.64 10.26 -17.81
N VAL A 22 2.72 9.50 -17.74
CA VAL A 22 3.82 9.52 -18.71
C VAL A 22 3.34 9.18 -20.13
N ALA A 23 2.46 8.20 -20.26
CA ALA A 23 1.89 7.79 -21.54
C ALA A 23 0.86 8.78 -22.13
N GLY A 24 0.51 9.84 -21.39
CA GLY A 24 -0.51 10.82 -21.81
C GLY A 24 -1.95 10.33 -21.68
N LEU A 25 -2.17 9.21 -21.00
CA LEU A 25 -3.51 8.65 -20.78
C LEU A 25 -4.28 9.39 -19.69
N GLN A 26 -3.57 9.93 -18.69
CA GLN A 26 -4.18 10.70 -17.59
C GLN A 26 -4.58 12.11 -18.03
N THR A 27 -3.80 12.72 -18.90
CA THR A 27 -4.07 14.03 -19.50
C THR A 27 -3.92 13.91 -21.00
N GLN A 28 -5.02 13.86 -21.72
CA GLN A 28 -5.01 13.71 -23.17
C GLN A 28 -4.13 14.77 -23.86
N GLY A 29 -3.32 14.33 -24.81
CA GLY A 29 -2.44 15.19 -25.58
C GLY A 29 -1.14 15.64 -24.89
N LYS A 30 -0.92 15.27 -23.62
CA LYS A 30 0.32 15.56 -22.88
C LYS A 30 1.10 14.27 -22.63
N LYS A 31 1.84 13.82 -23.64
CA LYS A 31 2.75 12.68 -23.52
C LYS A 31 4.12 13.16 -23.08
N TYR A 32 4.77 12.37 -22.22
CA TYR A 32 6.18 12.56 -21.88
C TYR A 32 7.00 11.52 -22.63
N ILE A 33 7.33 11.85 -23.88
CA ILE A 33 8.16 10.98 -24.72
C ILE A 33 9.62 11.18 -24.32
N THR A 34 10.33 10.08 -24.19
CA THR A 34 11.76 10.10 -23.92
C THR A 34 12.50 10.43 -25.22
N TYR A 35 13.18 11.57 -25.28
CA TYR A 35 14.05 11.96 -26.37
C TYR A 35 15.51 11.70 -26.03
N ARG A 36 16.33 11.45 -27.05
CA ARG A 36 17.77 11.25 -26.89
C ARG A 36 18.41 12.38 -26.10
N GLU A 37 18.10 13.62 -26.45
CA GLU A 37 18.62 14.81 -25.76
C GLU A 37 18.26 14.87 -24.28
N ASN A 38 17.07 14.41 -23.91
CA ASN A 38 16.68 14.32 -22.52
C ASN A 38 17.48 13.27 -21.77
N ILE A 39 17.71 12.11 -22.37
CA ILE A 39 18.51 11.05 -21.76
C ILE A 39 19.94 11.54 -21.58
N ASP A 40 20.56 12.10 -22.61
CA ASP A 40 21.92 12.64 -22.55
C ASP A 40 22.05 13.71 -21.47
N ARG A 41 21.10 14.66 -21.42
CA ARG A 41 21.09 15.74 -20.43
C ARG A 41 20.99 15.25 -18.99
N PHE A 42 20.05 14.34 -18.72
CA PHE A 42 19.76 13.89 -17.33
C PHE A 42 20.69 12.77 -16.85
N THR A 43 21.40 12.12 -17.75
CA THR A 43 22.37 11.06 -17.40
C THR A 43 23.82 11.51 -17.52
N GLY A 44 24.06 12.77 -17.95
CA GLY A 44 25.40 13.28 -18.19
C GLY A 44 26.13 12.51 -19.31
N GLY A 45 25.42 12.06 -20.34
CA GLY A 45 25.99 11.33 -21.48
C GLY A 45 26.43 9.89 -21.16
N ARG A 46 25.98 9.30 -20.03
CA ARG A 46 26.36 7.92 -19.63
C ARG A 46 25.85 6.82 -20.56
N PHE A 47 24.80 7.11 -21.31
CA PHE A 47 24.18 6.13 -22.22
C PHE A 47 24.36 6.59 -23.66
N SER A 48 24.90 5.71 -24.51
CA SER A 48 24.94 5.92 -25.96
C SER A 48 23.81 5.13 -26.61
N PHE A 49 23.16 5.75 -27.57
CA PHE A 49 22.12 5.12 -28.38
C PHE A 49 22.58 4.98 -29.82
N PRO A 50 22.15 3.93 -30.54
CA PRO A 50 22.36 3.84 -31.96
C PRO A 50 21.76 5.05 -32.70
N ASP A 51 22.39 5.49 -33.77
CA ASP A 51 21.92 6.68 -34.52
C ASP A 51 20.54 6.50 -35.16
N ASN A 52 20.10 5.26 -35.35
CA ASN A 52 18.77 4.88 -35.82
C ASN A 52 17.76 4.64 -34.72
N PHE A 53 18.08 4.99 -33.47
CA PHE A 53 17.14 4.85 -32.35
C PHE A 53 16.01 5.88 -32.48
N THR A 54 14.88 5.43 -32.97
CA THR A 54 13.63 6.20 -33.00
C THR A 54 12.62 5.59 -32.08
N LEU A 55 12.14 6.37 -31.09
CA LEU A 55 10.95 6.02 -30.35
C LEU A 55 9.76 6.14 -31.29
N SER A 56 9.14 5.01 -31.61
CA SER A 56 7.88 5.05 -32.38
C SER A 56 6.82 5.77 -31.53
N ASP A 57 6.28 6.86 -32.07
CA ASP A 57 5.08 7.49 -31.49
C ASP A 57 3.89 6.56 -31.76
N ARG A 58 3.75 5.51 -30.93
CA ARG A 58 2.56 4.69 -31.00
C ARG A 58 1.42 5.54 -30.48
N GLN A 59 0.56 5.96 -31.37
CA GLN A 59 -0.71 6.56 -31.02
C GLN A 59 -1.50 5.55 -30.18
N THR A 60 -1.78 5.93 -28.94
CA THR A 60 -2.69 5.18 -28.08
C THR A 60 -4.11 5.66 -28.38
N ASP A 61 -4.63 5.29 -29.56
CA ASP A 61 -5.89 5.83 -30.08
C ASP A 61 -7.15 5.26 -29.42
N HIS A 62 -7.01 4.28 -28.55
CA HIS A 62 -8.14 3.59 -27.91
C HIS A 62 -8.02 3.59 -26.39
N TYR A 63 -8.05 4.76 -25.76
CA TYR A 63 -8.20 4.84 -24.33
C TYR A 63 -9.69 4.84 -23.96
N VAL A 64 -10.17 3.77 -23.37
CA VAL A 64 -11.49 3.74 -22.75
C VAL A 64 -11.37 4.40 -21.37
N TYR A 65 -11.95 5.59 -21.22
CA TYR A 65 -12.07 6.22 -19.92
C TYR A 65 -13.14 5.47 -19.12
N TYR A 66 -12.72 4.83 -18.04
CA TYR A 66 -13.65 4.31 -17.05
C TYR A 66 -13.93 5.41 -16.03
N GLU A 67 -15.20 5.79 -15.89
CA GLU A 67 -15.59 6.64 -14.78
C GLU A 67 -15.25 5.91 -13.47
N PRO A 68 -14.52 6.57 -12.56
CA PRO A 68 -14.21 5.95 -11.29
C PRO A 68 -15.52 5.71 -10.52
N ASN A 69 -15.77 4.46 -10.16
CA ASN A 69 -16.87 4.13 -9.28
C ASN A 69 -16.43 4.45 -7.85
N TYR A 70 -16.81 5.64 -7.37
CA TYR A 70 -16.52 6.05 -6.01
C TYR A 70 -17.43 5.29 -5.05
N GLN A 71 -16.93 4.21 -4.50
CA GLN A 71 -17.58 3.63 -3.34
C GLN A 71 -17.35 4.58 -2.15
N VAL A 72 -18.40 4.91 -1.44
CA VAL A 72 -18.28 5.65 -0.19
C VAL A 72 -17.50 4.77 0.78
N LEU A 73 -16.36 5.27 1.24
CA LEU A 73 -15.55 4.57 2.24
C LEU A 73 -16.24 4.71 3.60
N GLU A 74 -17.02 3.71 3.96
CA GLU A 74 -17.59 3.61 5.30
C GLU A 74 -16.70 2.71 6.15
N ASN A 75 -16.41 3.16 7.37
CA ASN A 75 -15.81 2.27 8.36
C ASN A 75 -16.81 1.16 8.64
N ASN A 76 -16.45 -0.06 8.29
CA ASN A 76 -17.09 -1.24 8.82
C ASN A 76 -16.58 -1.42 10.25
N ALA A 77 -17.01 -0.51 11.16
CA ALA A 77 -16.57 -0.58 12.54
C ALA A 77 -16.82 -1.98 13.10
N ALA A 78 -15.83 -2.50 13.78
CA ALA A 78 -15.92 -3.79 14.44
C ALA A 78 -17.11 -3.81 15.39
N LYS A 79 -17.98 -4.81 15.26
CA LYS A 79 -19.23 -4.93 16.01
C LYS A 79 -19.16 -6.05 17.07
N SER A 80 -18.09 -6.81 17.07
CA SER A 80 -17.89 -7.94 17.97
C SER A 80 -17.43 -7.47 19.37
N LYS A 81 -17.61 -8.34 20.39
CA LYS A 81 -17.18 -8.02 21.75
C LYS A 81 -15.66 -8.10 21.93
N ASN A 82 -15.04 -9.06 21.29
CA ASN A 82 -13.60 -9.32 21.41
C ASN A 82 -12.90 -8.96 20.11
N ILE A 83 -12.39 -7.74 20.04
CA ILE A 83 -11.70 -7.21 18.87
C ILE A 83 -10.20 -7.32 19.08
N GLY A 84 -9.51 -7.87 18.08
CA GLY A 84 -8.06 -7.78 17.95
C GLY A 84 -7.68 -6.80 16.83
N TYR A 85 -6.52 -6.21 16.94
CA TYR A 85 -6.03 -5.24 15.96
C TYR A 85 -4.81 -5.79 15.23
N MET A 86 -4.85 -5.81 13.91
CA MET A 86 -3.71 -6.22 13.09
C MET A 86 -3.06 -4.99 12.45
N VAL A 87 -1.73 -4.91 12.56
CA VAL A 87 -0.92 -3.83 12.01
C VAL A 87 0.07 -4.40 11.03
N VAL A 88 0.06 -3.89 9.82
CA VAL A 88 0.96 -4.25 8.72
C VAL A 88 1.77 -3.04 8.26
N GLU A 89 2.83 -3.27 7.52
CA GLU A 89 3.78 -2.21 7.12
C GLU A 89 3.19 -1.09 6.25
N ASP A 90 1.98 -1.29 5.67
CA ASP A 90 1.30 -0.24 4.90
C ASP A 90 0.84 0.93 5.77
N ASP A 91 0.53 0.68 7.05
CA ASP A 91 0.18 1.74 7.99
C ASP A 91 0.58 1.37 9.43
N LEU A 92 1.50 2.14 9.99
CA LEU A 92 2.04 1.96 11.34
C LEU A 92 1.55 3.02 12.33
N SER A 93 0.42 3.69 12.04
CA SER A 93 -0.09 4.81 12.85
C SER A 93 -0.84 4.41 14.11
N PHE A 94 -1.32 3.18 14.22
CA PHE A 94 -2.16 2.67 15.33
C PHE A 94 -3.43 3.48 15.60
N LYS A 95 -3.92 4.24 14.63
CA LYS A 95 -5.03 5.17 14.81
C LYS A 95 -6.35 4.51 15.24
N ASN A 96 -6.58 3.29 14.80
CA ASN A 96 -7.77 2.50 15.11
C ASN A 96 -7.62 1.67 16.39
N VAL A 97 -6.42 1.55 16.94
CA VAL A 97 -6.13 0.61 18.04
C VAL A 97 -6.62 1.15 19.37
N MET A 98 -7.52 0.41 20.02
CA MET A 98 -7.94 0.72 21.39
C MET A 98 -6.83 0.36 22.39
N LYS A 99 -6.66 1.21 23.38
CA LYS A 99 -5.65 1.02 24.42
C LYS A 99 -5.82 -0.33 25.13
N ASP A 100 -4.69 -0.99 25.38
CA ASP A 100 -4.59 -2.28 26.07
C ASP A 100 -5.31 -3.47 25.39
N SER A 101 -5.76 -3.29 24.16
CA SER A 101 -6.34 -4.38 23.35
C SER A 101 -5.27 -5.34 22.81
N PRO A 102 -5.66 -6.57 22.40
CA PRO A 102 -4.76 -7.48 21.71
C PRO A 102 -4.30 -6.89 20.35
N VAL A 103 -3.00 -6.76 20.17
CA VAL A 103 -2.40 -6.25 18.91
C VAL A 103 -1.48 -7.30 18.32
N LEU A 104 -1.61 -7.52 17.01
CA LEU A 104 -0.74 -8.37 16.21
C LEU A 104 -0.01 -7.52 15.19
N ILE A 105 1.30 -7.46 15.27
CA ILE A 105 2.13 -6.62 14.40
C ILE A 105 2.96 -7.51 13.48
N GLN A 106 2.99 -7.18 12.20
CA GLN A 106 3.94 -7.75 11.24
C GLN A 106 5.38 -7.48 11.73
N SER A 107 6.24 -8.50 11.71
CA SER A 107 7.59 -8.39 12.27
C SER A 107 8.72 -8.39 11.24
N GLU A 108 8.42 -8.59 9.98
CA GLU A 108 9.37 -8.45 8.88
C GLU A 108 8.66 -7.93 7.63
N SER A 109 9.36 -7.18 6.82
CA SER A 109 8.84 -6.69 5.55
C SER A 109 8.45 -7.84 4.62
N TYR A 110 7.38 -7.63 3.87
CA TYR A 110 6.85 -8.61 2.93
C TYR A 110 6.65 -7.98 1.55
N ASN A 111 7.28 -8.56 0.54
CA ASN A 111 7.01 -8.20 -0.84
C ASN A 111 7.08 -9.45 -1.74
N PRO A 112 5.99 -9.82 -2.42
CA PRO A 112 5.95 -11.00 -3.29
C PRO A 112 6.83 -10.86 -4.54
N PHE A 113 7.26 -9.65 -4.87
CA PHE A 113 8.12 -9.35 -6.03
C PHE A 113 9.62 -9.25 -5.68
N GLY A 114 9.97 -9.51 -4.41
CA GLY A 114 11.31 -9.34 -3.91
C GLY A 114 11.62 -7.88 -3.50
N GLN A 115 12.68 -7.72 -2.74
CA GLN A 115 13.15 -6.42 -2.22
C GLN A 115 14.68 -6.39 -2.26
N SER A 116 15.26 -5.21 -2.47
CA SER A 116 16.68 -5.02 -2.20
C SER A 116 16.94 -5.01 -0.68
N GLU A 117 18.17 -5.30 -0.28
CA GLU A 117 18.56 -5.27 1.13
C GLU A 117 18.29 -3.92 1.80
N ASN A 118 18.46 -2.82 1.08
CA ASN A 118 18.20 -1.48 1.60
C ASN A 118 16.71 -1.26 1.88
N VAL A 119 15.84 -1.66 0.95
CA VAL A 119 14.38 -1.56 1.12
C VAL A 119 13.93 -2.43 2.28
N LYS A 120 14.38 -3.68 2.31
CA LYS A 120 14.06 -4.62 3.39
C LYS A 120 14.51 -4.09 4.75
N SER A 121 15.75 -3.66 4.87
CA SER A 121 16.32 -3.13 6.12
C SER A 121 15.57 -1.89 6.63
N PHE A 122 15.15 -1.00 5.73
CA PHE A 122 14.33 0.15 6.11
C PHE A 122 12.98 -0.27 6.67
N SER A 123 12.25 -1.12 5.95
CA SER A 123 10.93 -1.57 6.36
C SER A 123 10.96 -2.38 7.66
N ASP A 124 11.96 -3.27 7.82
CA ASP A 124 12.13 -4.04 9.04
C ASP A 124 12.37 -3.14 10.26
N ARG A 125 13.21 -2.09 10.13
CA ARG A 125 13.44 -1.11 11.21
C ARG A 125 12.20 -0.29 11.53
N ALA A 126 11.40 0.06 10.52
CA ALA A 126 10.13 0.75 10.75
C ALA A 126 9.16 -0.13 11.56
N LEU A 127 9.08 -1.42 11.24
CA LEU A 127 8.28 -2.40 11.97
C LEU A 127 8.78 -2.62 13.41
N GLU A 128 10.09 -2.69 13.62
CA GLU A 128 10.70 -2.77 14.96
C GLU A 128 10.34 -1.53 15.80
N SER A 129 10.49 -0.33 15.24
CA SER A 129 10.13 0.92 15.89
C SER A 129 8.63 0.99 16.23
N ALA A 130 7.78 0.51 15.31
CA ALA A 130 6.34 0.43 15.54
C ALA A 130 6.00 -0.55 16.69
N LEU A 131 6.68 -1.69 16.76
CA LEU A 131 6.52 -2.67 17.83
C LEU A 131 6.90 -2.08 19.19
N GLU A 132 8.03 -1.38 19.29
CA GLU A 132 8.47 -0.71 20.51
C GLU A 132 7.46 0.37 20.96
N ASN A 133 7.02 1.21 20.00
CA ASN A 133 6.01 2.24 20.26
C ASN A 133 4.71 1.62 20.77
N CYS A 134 4.24 0.56 20.13
CA CYS A 134 3.01 -0.13 20.56
C CYS A 134 3.12 -0.65 21.98
N LYS A 135 4.21 -1.36 22.32
CA LYS A 135 4.45 -1.90 23.67
C LYS A 135 4.52 -0.82 24.74
N LYS A 136 5.11 0.32 24.41
CA LYS A 136 5.30 1.42 25.35
C LYS A 136 4.04 2.26 25.56
N ASN A 137 3.29 2.55 24.50
CA ASN A 137 2.29 3.61 24.51
C ASN A 137 0.86 3.14 24.23
N ILE A 138 0.66 1.95 23.61
CA ILE A 138 -0.64 1.52 23.11
C ILE A 138 -1.15 0.30 23.88
N SER A 139 -0.43 -0.82 23.84
CA SER A 139 -0.86 -2.06 24.49
C SER A 139 0.32 -2.90 24.95
N LYS A 140 0.16 -3.55 26.11
CA LYS A 140 1.10 -4.57 26.59
C LYS A 140 0.81 -5.95 26.01
N ASN A 141 -0.40 -6.18 25.50
CA ASN A 141 -0.80 -7.44 24.87
C ASN A 141 -0.46 -7.42 23.38
N VAL A 142 0.83 -7.47 23.06
CA VAL A 142 1.34 -7.40 21.69
C VAL A 142 1.97 -8.74 21.30
N SER A 143 1.60 -9.24 20.14
CA SER A 143 2.21 -10.40 19.48
C SER A 143 2.74 -10.00 18.11
N THR A 144 3.65 -10.78 17.55
CA THR A 144 4.21 -10.56 16.23
C THR A 144 4.00 -11.76 15.31
N PHE A 145 3.92 -11.51 14.01
CA PHE A 145 3.81 -12.56 13.00
C PHE A 145 4.64 -12.24 11.76
N LYS A 146 4.84 -13.25 10.92
CA LYS A 146 5.42 -13.16 9.59
C LYS A 146 4.46 -13.76 8.59
N TRP A 147 4.39 -13.21 7.38
CA TRP A 147 3.55 -13.78 6.31
C TRP A 147 4.00 -15.18 5.86
N SER A 148 5.24 -15.54 6.13
CA SER A 148 5.75 -16.91 5.95
C SER A 148 5.21 -17.91 7.00
N ASN A 149 4.60 -17.44 8.09
CA ASN A 149 4.06 -18.27 9.16
C ASN A 149 2.70 -17.73 9.66
N VAL A 150 1.66 -17.98 8.87
CA VAL A 150 0.28 -17.57 9.18
C VAL A 150 -0.36 -18.35 10.34
N GLU A 151 0.22 -19.49 10.76
CA GLU A 151 -0.25 -20.23 11.93
C GLU A 151 -0.20 -19.37 13.20
N LYS A 152 0.80 -18.50 13.33
CA LYS A 152 0.88 -17.55 14.43
C LYS A 152 -0.28 -16.56 14.52
N ILE A 153 -0.92 -16.27 13.41
CA ILE A 153 -2.14 -15.45 13.38
C ILE A 153 -3.28 -16.24 14.06
N ASN A 154 -3.42 -17.51 13.70
CA ASN A 154 -4.41 -18.40 14.32
C ASN A 154 -4.19 -18.57 15.81
N ASP A 155 -2.96 -18.82 16.23
CA ASP A 155 -2.60 -18.95 17.65
C ASP A 155 -2.95 -17.69 18.44
N TRP A 156 -2.68 -16.51 17.87
CA TRP A 156 -3.01 -15.24 18.49
C TRP A 156 -4.52 -15.03 18.60
N VAL A 157 -5.30 -15.39 17.57
CA VAL A 157 -6.77 -15.34 17.58
C VAL A 157 -7.33 -16.22 18.69
N ILE A 158 -6.89 -17.47 18.75
CA ILE A 158 -7.36 -18.44 19.75
C ILE A 158 -6.97 -18.00 21.17
N LYS A 159 -5.70 -17.64 21.38
CA LYS A 159 -5.18 -17.20 22.69
C LYS A 159 -5.96 -16.03 23.27
N ASN A 160 -6.32 -15.06 22.43
CA ASN A 160 -6.99 -13.83 22.85
C ASN A 160 -8.52 -13.91 22.70
N LYS A 161 -9.06 -15.06 22.26
CA LYS A 161 -10.50 -15.27 22.03
C LYS A 161 -11.11 -14.20 21.12
N ILE A 162 -10.42 -13.90 20.02
CA ILE A 162 -10.79 -12.81 19.10
C ILE A 162 -11.93 -13.29 18.19
N ASP A 163 -13.01 -12.51 18.18
CA ASP A 163 -14.17 -12.74 17.30
C ASP A 163 -14.04 -11.99 15.97
N GLU A 164 -13.32 -10.86 15.99
CA GLU A 164 -13.17 -9.98 14.84
C GLU A 164 -11.82 -9.26 14.87
N VAL A 165 -11.16 -9.18 13.73
CA VAL A 165 -9.90 -8.44 13.57
C VAL A 165 -10.14 -7.15 12.81
N GLU A 166 -9.79 -6.03 13.42
CA GLU A 166 -9.82 -4.72 12.77
C GLU A 166 -8.44 -4.35 12.24
N ILE A 167 -8.41 -3.82 11.01
CA ILE A 167 -7.19 -3.49 10.28
C ILE A 167 -7.37 -2.12 9.64
N ILE A 168 -6.35 -1.26 9.64
CA ILE A 168 -6.35 -0.09 8.76
C ILE A 168 -6.39 -0.61 7.32
N SER A 169 -7.30 -0.08 6.50
CA SER A 169 -7.48 -0.56 5.14
C SER A 169 -6.16 -0.49 4.37
N PRO A 170 -5.64 -1.62 3.89
CA PRO A 170 -4.39 -1.62 3.15
C PRO A 170 -4.55 -0.89 1.83
N THR A 171 -3.46 -0.35 1.33
CA THR A 171 -3.39 0.22 -0.02
C THR A 171 -3.63 -0.86 -1.08
N VAL A 172 -4.00 -0.43 -2.30
CA VAL A 172 -4.08 -1.34 -3.46
C VAL A 172 -2.71 -1.94 -3.72
N GLY A 173 -2.58 -3.24 -3.54
CA GLY A 173 -1.30 -3.91 -3.74
C GLY A 173 -1.19 -5.26 -3.04
N LYS A 174 -0.05 -5.48 -2.38
CA LYS A 174 0.32 -6.78 -1.81
C LYS A 174 -0.64 -7.33 -0.76
N PHE A 175 -1.26 -6.47 0.03
CA PHE A 175 -2.13 -6.88 1.13
C PHE A 175 -3.62 -6.90 0.80
N GLU A 176 -4.05 -6.24 -0.27
CA GLU A 176 -5.46 -6.12 -0.66
C GLU A 176 -6.19 -7.48 -0.73
N LYS A 177 -5.52 -8.50 -1.28
CA LYS A 177 -6.07 -9.86 -1.39
C LYS A 177 -5.57 -10.80 -0.30
N LEU A 178 -4.35 -10.58 0.18
CA LEU A 178 -3.70 -11.46 1.15
C LEU A 178 -4.43 -11.46 2.50
N ILE A 179 -4.75 -10.28 3.02
CA ILE A 179 -5.43 -10.13 4.31
C ILE A 179 -6.82 -10.77 4.29
N PRO A 180 -7.75 -10.42 3.37
CA PRO A 180 -9.07 -11.03 3.37
C PRO A 180 -9.02 -12.55 3.19
N SER A 181 -8.14 -13.05 2.34
CA SER A 181 -8.01 -14.49 2.10
C SER A 181 -7.50 -15.25 3.33
N THR A 182 -6.63 -14.62 4.13
CA THR A 182 -6.11 -15.21 5.37
C THR A 182 -7.22 -15.35 6.41
N PHE A 183 -7.97 -14.28 6.69
CA PHE A 183 -9.04 -14.34 7.68
C PHE A 183 -10.23 -15.20 7.24
N LYS A 184 -10.52 -15.25 5.94
CA LYS A 184 -11.52 -16.19 5.41
C LYS A 184 -11.13 -17.65 5.67
N LYS A 185 -9.84 -18.00 5.55
CA LYS A 185 -9.36 -19.37 5.85
C LYS A 185 -9.41 -19.70 7.34
N LEU A 186 -9.26 -18.69 8.20
CA LEU A 186 -9.29 -18.85 9.65
C LEU A 186 -10.73 -18.80 10.22
N ASP A 187 -11.74 -18.54 9.38
CA ASP A 187 -13.13 -18.33 9.80
C ASP A 187 -13.29 -17.22 10.86
N VAL A 188 -12.50 -16.15 10.71
CA VAL A 188 -12.52 -14.98 11.58
C VAL A 188 -13.00 -13.78 10.80
N LYS A 189 -13.88 -12.98 11.38
CA LYS A 189 -14.36 -11.74 10.78
C LYS A 189 -13.22 -10.74 10.68
N SER A 190 -13.18 -9.97 9.60
CA SER A 190 -12.30 -8.82 9.45
C SER A 190 -13.10 -7.56 9.15
N SER A 191 -12.70 -6.46 9.75
CA SER A 191 -13.25 -5.13 9.51
C SER A 191 -12.13 -4.16 9.12
N TYR A 192 -12.48 -3.11 8.39
CA TYR A 192 -11.52 -2.16 7.86
C TYR A 192 -11.79 -0.77 8.40
N PHE A 193 -10.73 -0.15 8.92
CA PHE A 193 -10.71 1.23 9.33
C PHE A 193 -10.11 2.09 8.21
N TYR A 194 -10.76 3.21 7.91
CA TYR A 194 -10.25 4.24 7.01
C TYR A 194 -9.99 5.52 7.79
N HIS A 195 -8.88 6.19 7.54
CA HIS A 195 -8.62 7.48 8.14
C HIS A 195 -9.66 8.52 7.71
N ASP A 196 -9.91 9.50 8.55
CA ASP A 196 -10.89 10.54 8.25
C ASP A 196 -10.48 11.37 7.02
N TRP A 197 -9.18 11.55 6.82
CA TRP A 197 -8.68 12.24 5.63
C TRP A 197 -8.88 11.41 4.35
N ASP A 198 -8.80 10.08 4.38
CA ASP A 198 -9.14 9.21 3.24
C ASP A 198 -10.59 9.45 2.81
N LYS A 199 -11.51 9.41 3.76
CA LYS A 199 -12.94 9.64 3.51
C LYS A 199 -13.22 11.03 2.98
N LEU A 200 -12.51 12.04 3.51
CA LEU A 200 -12.66 13.43 3.11
C LEU A 200 -12.20 13.65 1.67
N PHE A 201 -11.02 13.12 1.32
CA PHE A 201 -10.38 13.41 0.04
C PHE A 201 -10.68 12.41 -1.07
N TRP A 202 -11.16 11.20 -0.76
CA TRP A 202 -11.43 10.15 -1.73
C TRP A 202 -12.26 10.61 -2.92
N LYS A 203 -13.34 11.31 -2.67
CA LYS A 203 -14.25 11.85 -3.71
C LYS A 203 -13.59 12.88 -4.64
N HIS A 204 -12.45 13.43 -4.25
CA HIS A 204 -11.69 14.43 -5.00
C HIS A 204 -10.48 13.84 -5.73
N ALA A 205 -10.19 12.55 -5.54
CA ALA A 205 -9.04 11.86 -6.12
C ALA A 205 -9.26 11.38 -7.56
N ASP A 206 -10.12 12.07 -8.32
CA ASP A 206 -10.48 11.73 -9.71
C ASP A 206 -9.49 12.24 -10.75
N LYS A 207 -8.80 13.34 -10.44
CA LYS A 207 -7.86 14.01 -11.35
C LYS A 207 -6.66 14.52 -10.57
N GLY A 208 -5.49 14.28 -10.98
CA GLY A 208 -4.19 14.61 -10.36
C GLY A 208 -4.12 15.72 -9.30
N PHE A 209 -2.99 15.84 -8.66
CA PHE A 209 -2.72 16.66 -7.48
C PHE A 209 -3.27 18.10 -7.51
N PHE A 210 -3.14 18.80 -8.65
CA PHE A 210 -3.58 20.21 -8.73
C PHE A 210 -5.10 20.39 -8.60
N LYS A 211 -5.89 19.38 -8.99
CA LYS A 211 -7.33 19.41 -8.76
C LYS A 211 -7.65 19.09 -7.31
N LEU A 212 -6.99 18.07 -6.75
CA LEU A 212 -7.13 17.72 -5.35
C LEU A 212 -6.82 18.91 -4.42
N LYS A 213 -5.75 19.66 -4.71
CA LYS A 213 -5.34 20.85 -3.92
C LYS A 213 -6.36 21.99 -3.94
N LYS A 214 -7.26 22.04 -4.91
CA LYS A 214 -8.27 23.12 -5.05
C LYS A 214 -9.53 22.86 -4.24
N ASN A 215 -9.74 21.66 -3.76
CA ASN A 215 -10.85 21.26 -2.91
C ASN A 215 -10.42 21.18 -1.45
#